data_adb422c84b2e65764a1066b6104f092d
#
_entry.id   adb422c84b2e65764a1066b6104f092d
#
_cell.length_a   1.000
_cell.length_b   1.000
_cell.length_c   1.000
_cell.angle_alpha   90.00
_cell.angle_beta   90.00
_cell.angle_gamma   90.00
#
_symmetry.space_group_name_H-M   'P 1'
#
loop_
_entity.id
_entity.type
_entity.pdbx_description
1 polymer ?
#
loop_
_entity_poly.entity_id
_entity_poly.type
_entity_poly.pdbx_seq_one_letter_code
_entity_poly.pdbx_strand_id
1 'polypeptide(L)'
;MLIRNNKLRKGKDLLAFRDEGGVVEVMPVSSESDESDFVVSNIQNYLSKGVRGKEIAVLYRTNAQSRNFEVMLNRIGVPYKVIGGIGFYQRREIKDILSYLRFFDNPYDSVSFRRSVKSPVKGIGDATINKVGDYAAGKGISILDALIELSPSMRGAQKRGFEPYIELFSELSGETKISSMVKTVIDRTQYKDYVKKYEDEQEAEKRIGNLDELYNAAVSFEEMNRTADVADFLAATAISTSVDEDPGDCVQLMTIHSAKGLEFECVFLSGLENGLFPLHGSLEEPDELEEERRLCYVGVTRAKQNLHMTYASTRMVYGKHMPQRKSIFLEEMGILGLSKPKASAGKPKLSAEPKATVEINGIKNGSKVKHDKFGEGMVVSITGKGNTANADVFFKTTGLKKIRISFLTPA
;
A
#
# COMPACT_ATOMS: atom_id res chain seq x y z
N MET A 1 5.78 2.20 32.80
CA MET A 1 7.25 2.27 32.82
C MET A 1 7.76 3.22 31.72
N LEU A 2 7.35 3.09 30.46
CA LEU A 2 7.86 3.85 29.30
C LEU A 2 8.06 5.37 29.57
N ILE A 3 6.99 6.08 29.87
CA ILE A 3 7.01 7.55 30.04
C ILE A 3 7.82 8.04 31.26
N ARG A 4 8.21 7.16 32.18
CA ARG A 4 9.06 7.51 33.31
C ARG A 4 10.50 7.81 32.92
N ASN A 5 10.91 7.42 31.72
CA ASN A 5 12.24 7.70 31.17
C ASN A 5 12.39 9.14 30.65
N ASN A 6 11.27 9.90 30.50
CA ASN A 6 11.34 11.31 30.15
C ASN A 6 11.67 12.18 31.34
N LYS A 7 12.63 13.11 31.15
CA LYS A 7 13.06 14.08 32.15
C LYS A 7 12.05 15.20 32.33
N LEU A 8 11.48 15.70 31.21
CA LEU A 8 10.48 16.77 31.19
C LEU A 8 9.07 16.17 31.25
N ARG A 9 8.62 15.78 32.47
CA ARG A 9 7.32 15.14 32.67
C ARG A 9 6.44 15.96 33.62
N LYS A 10 5.14 16.15 33.24
CA LYS A 10 4.11 16.54 34.21
C LYS A 10 3.67 15.29 34.97
N GLY A 11 3.83 15.28 36.29
CA GLY A 11 3.59 14.12 37.16
C GLY A 11 2.11 13.68 37.23
N LYS A 12 1.57 13.16 36.12
CA LYS A 12 0.27 12.50 36.10
C LYS A 12 0.47 11.01 35.84
N ASP A 13 -0.06 10.17 36.72
CA ASP A 13 -0.13 8.73 36.48
C ASP A 13 -1.51 8.35 35.95
N LEU A 14 -1.53 7.56 34.86
CA LEU A 14 -2.76 6.96 34.36
C LEU A 14 -3.15 5.81 35.29
N LEU A 15 -4.40 5.84 35.71
CA LEU A 15 -5.02 4.75 36.46
C LEU A 15 -5.90 3.95 35.49
N ALA A 16 -5.83 2.63 35.56
CA ALA A 16 -6.73 1.77 34.81
C ALA A 16 -8.16 1.98 35.31
N PHE A 17 -9.10 2.16 34.39
CA PHE A 17 -10.53 2.31 34.72
C PHE A 17 -11.20 0.94 34.89
N ARG A 18 -10.66 -0.11 34.27
CA ARG A 18 -11.15 -1.49 34.35
C ARG A 18 -10.28 -2.31 35.28
N ASP A 19 -10.88 -3.12 36.13
CA ASP A 19 -10.17 -3.97 37.10
C ASP A 19 -9.49 -5.18 36.41
N GLU A 20 -10.05 -5.66 35.29
CA GLU A 20 -9.48 -6.77 34.51
C GLU A 20 -8.63 -6.23 33.35
N GLY A 21 -7.36 -6.63 33.34
CA GLY A 21 -6.44 -6.34 32.23
C GLY A 21 -6.73 -7.22 31.03
N GLY A 22 -6.52 -6.64 29.83
CA GLY A 22 -6.58 -7.38 28.58
C GLY A 22 -5.25 -7.99 28.17
N VAL A 23 -5.16 -8.39 26.90
CA VAL A 23 -3.94 -8.95 26.32
C VAL A 23 -2.98 -7.83 25.95
N VAL A 24 -1.75 -7.92 26.42
CA VAL A 24 -0.61 -7.13 25.92
C VAL A 24 0.41 -8.12 25.33
N GLU A 25 0.59 -8.05 24.02
CA GLU A 25 1.43 -8.97 23.27
C GLU A 25 2.46 -8.20 22.45
N VAL A 26 3.69 -8.73 22.42
CA VAL A 26 4.74 -8.27 21.48
C VAL A 26 5.08 -9.40 20.56
N MET A 27 4.86 -9.21 19.26
CA MET A 27 5.09 -10.20 18.23
C MET A 27 6.28 -9.80 17.34
N PRO A 28 7.41 -10.51 17.43
CA PRO A 28 8.47 -10.41 16.45
C PRO A 28 8.03 -11.11 15.15
N VAL A 29 8.24 -10.44 14.03
CA VAL A 29 7.96 -10.99 12.70
C VAL A 29 9.21 -10.92 11.82
N SER A 30 9.22 -11.67 10.71
CA SER A 30 10.41 -11.70 9.84
C SER A 30 10.47 -10.47 8.93
N SER A 31 9.32 -10.02 8.40
CA SER A 31 9.22 -8.94 7.43
C SER A 31 7.97 -8.07 7.66
N GLU A 32 7.87 -6.95 6.94
CA GLU A 32 6.66 -6.12 6.90
C GLU A 32 5.45 -6.85 6.29
N SER A 33 5.68 -7.82 5.43
CA SER A 33 4.60 -8.68 4.90
C SER A 33 4.06 -9.59 5.99
N ASP A 34 4.96 -10.25 6.74
CA ASP A 34 4.55 -11.09 7.88
C ASP A 34 3.88 -10.26 8.98
N GLU A 35 4.28 -8.98 9.14
CA GLU A 35 3.62 -8.05 10.05
C GLU A 35 2.17 -7.80 9.64
N SER A 36 1.95 -7.49 8.37
CA SER A 36 0.59 -7.25 7.87
C SER A 36 -0.26 -8.52 7.90
N ASP A 37 0.30 -9.69 7.59
CA ASP A 37 -0.38 -10.98 7.70
C ASP A 37 -0.80 -11.29 9.15
N PHE A 38 0.09 -11.06 10.12
CA PHE A 38 -0.21 -11.23 11.55
C PHE A 38 -1.33 -10.30 12.00
N VAL A 39 -1.20 -9.00 11.71
CA VAL A 39 -2.19 -7.99 12.10
C VAL A 39 -3.55 -8.30 11.51
N VAL A 40 -3.61 -8.55 10.20
CA VAL A 40 -4.88 -8.77 9.49
C VAL A 40 -5.54 -10.09 9.90
N SER A 41 -4.77 -11.15 10.15
CA SER A 41 -5.30 -12.43 10.67
C SER A 41 -5.92 -12.25 12.07
N ASN A 42 -5.30 -11.45 12.93
CA ASN A 42 -5.86 -11.14 14.25
C ASN A 42 -7.11 -10.25 14.15
N ILE A 43 -7.13 -9.28 13.23
CA ILE A 43 -8.32 -8.46 12.94
C ILE A 43 -9.49 -9.38 12.56
N GLN A 44 -9.30 -10.32 11.64
CA GLN A 44 -10.35 -11.29 11.27
C GLN A 44 -10.85 -12.11 12.47
N ASN A 45 -9.93 -12.54 13.35
CA ASN A 45 -10.29 -13.26 14.57
C ASN A 45 -11.12 -12.38 15.53
N TYR A 46 -10.80 -11.09 15.69
CA TYR A 46 -11.62 -10.18 16.51
C TYR A 46 -12.99 -9.91 15.88
N LEU A 47 -13.06 -9.67 14.58
CA LEU A 47 -14.32 -9.49 13.86
C LEU A 47 -15.21 -10.74 13.97
N SER A 48 -14.63 -11.95 13.85
CA SER A 48 -15.37 -13.21 14.01
C SER A 48 -15.91 -13.43 15.43
N LYS A 49 -15.30 -12.81 16.44
CA LYS A 49 -15.76 -12.81 17.84
C LYS A 49 -16.76 -11.69 18.14
N GLY A 50 -17.18 -10.92 17.13
CA GLY A 50 -18.18 -9.87 17.26
C GLY A 50 -17.64 -8.50 17.67
N VAL A 51 -16.33 -8.29 17.69
CA VAL A 51 -15.74 -6.94 17.87
C VAL A 51 -16.03 -6.15 16.61
N ARG A 52 -16.59 -4.95 16.76
CA ARG A 52 -16.91 -4.09 15.61
C ARG A 52 -15.63 -3.53 14.98
N GLY A 53 -15.62 -3.38 13.66
CA GLY A 53 -14.49 -2.83 12.92
C GLY A 53 -14.01 -1.48 13.46
N LYS A 54 -14.93 -0.57 13.79
CA LYS A 54 -14.64 0.75 14.37
C LYS A 54 -13.98 0.71 15.75
N GLU A 55 -13.99 -0.42 16.41
CA GLU A 55 -13.35 -0.64 17.72
C GLU A 55 -11.95 -1.28 17.57
N ILE A 56 -11.50 -1.49 16.35
CA ILE A 56 -10.18 -2.03 16.03
C ILE A 56 -9.37 -0.95 15.31
N ALA A 57 -8.17 -0.65 15.81
CA ALA A 57 -7.25 0.29 15.17
C ALA A 57 -5.88 -0.32 14.89
N VAL A 58 -5.32 0.02 13.73
CA VAL A 58 -3.91 -0.21 13.40
C VAL A 58 -3.22 1.15 13.44
N LEU A 59 -2.27 1.29 14.35
CA LEU A 59 -1.51 2.51 14.58
C LEU A 59 -0.09 2.36 14.06
N TYR A 60 0.37 3.35 13.33
CA TYR A 60 1.71 3.37 12.76
C TYR A 60 2.34 4.77 12.87
N ARG A 61 3.69 4.83 12.76
CA ARG A 61 4.43 6.09 12.92
C ARG A 61 4.36 6.96 11.68
N THR A 62 4.46 6.38 10.48
CA THR A 62 4.46 7.09 9.20
C THR A 62 3.34 6.62 8.29
N ASN A 63 2.82 7.54 7.49
CA ASN A 63 1.75 7.23 6.54
C ASN A 63 2.14 6.14 5.52
N ALA A 64 3.41 6.04 5.14
CA ALA A 64 3.89 5.03 4.20
C ALA A 64 3.58 3.61 4.67
N GLN A 65 3.62 3.35 5.98
CA GLN A 65 3.32 2.02 6.55
C GLN A 65 1.89 1.53 6.29
N SER A 66 0.93 2.43 6.00
CA SER A 66 -0.47 2.03 5.78
C SER A 66 -0.65 1.09 4.60
N ARG A 67 0.19 1.22 3.55
CA ARG A 67 0.03 0.49 2.28
C ARG A 67 -0.10 -1.03 2.47
N ASN A 68 0.79 -1.65 3.25
CA ASN A 68 0.76 -3.10 3.43
C ASN A 68 -0.54 -3.56 4.11
N PHE A 69 -1.04 -2.81 5.10
CA PHE A 69 -2.32 -3.09 5.74
C PHE A 69 -3.49 -2.86 4.80
N GLU A 70 -3.48 -1.76 4.03
CA GLU A 70 -4.50 -1.45 3.03
C GLU A 70 -4.62 -2.57 1.97
N VAL A 71 -3.49 -3.00 1.41
CA VAL A 71 -3.44 -4.09 0.41
C VAL A 71 -3.98 -5.40 1.00
N MET A 72 -3.56 -5.75 2.22
CA MET A 72 -3.98 -7.01 2.84
C MET A 72 -5.46 -7.00 3.25
N LEU A 73 -5.97 -5.89 3.82
CA LEU A 73 -7.38 -5.75 4.17
C LEU A 73 -8.27 -5.81 2.93
N ASN A 74 -7.88 -5.14 1.84
CA ASN A 74 -8.57 -5.23 0.55
C ASN A 74 -8.58 -6.66 0.00
N ARG A 75 -7.43 -7.35 0.05
CA ARG A 75 -7.30 -8.73 -0.44
C ARG A 75 -8.28 -9.70 0.22
N ILE A 76 -8.57 -9.50 1.50
CA ILE A 76 -9.48 -10.36 2.27
C ILE A 76 -10.90 -9.79 2.37
N GLY A 77 -11.17 -8.63 1.76
CA GLY A 77 -12.48 -7.98 1.76
C GLY A 77 -12.92 -7.41 3.11
N VAL A 78 -11.98 -7.05 3.99
CA VAL A 78 -12.28 -6.38 5.27
C VAL A 78 -12.32 -4.88 5.04
N PRO A 79 -13.47 -4.22 5.31
CA PRO A 79 -13.57 -2.78 5.13
C PRO A 79 -12.70 -2.02 6.14
N TYR A 80 -12.03 -0.97 5.67
CA TYR A 80 -11.20 -0.11 6.50
C TYR A 80 -11.33 1.36 6.09
N LYS A 81 -10.87 2.25 6.97
CA LYS A 81 -10.78 3.69 6.72
C LYS A 81 -9.44 4.24 7.20
N VAL A 82 -8.80 5.05 6.37
CA VAL A 82 -7.59 5.78 6.75
C VAL A 82 -7.99 7.10 7.41
N ILE A 83 -7.74 7.23 8.70
CA ILE A 83 -8.14 8.39 9.51
C ILE A 83 -7.04 9.47 9.45
N GLY A 84 -7.45 10.70 9.18
CA GLY A 84 -6.53 11.85 9.07
C GLY A 84 -5.69 11.86 7.80
N GLY A 85 -6.08 11.07 6.81
CA GLY A 85 -5.41 10.96 5.53
C GLY A 85 -6.29 10.35 4.45
N ILE A 86 -5.69 10.04 3.35
CA ILE A 86 -6.29 9.32 2.21
C ILE A 86 -5.50 8.04 1.96
N GLY A 87 -6.13 7.05 1.36
CA GLY A 87 -5.50 5.77 1.01
C GLY A 87 -4.21 5.95 0.22
N PHE A 88 -3.27 5.02 0.38
CA PHE A 88 -1.92 5.15 -0.17
C PHE A 88 -1.92 5.49 -1.67
N TYR A 89 -2.66 4.73 -2.49
CA TYR A 89 -2.71 4.96 -3.94
C TYR A 89 -3.57 6.16 -4.36
N GLN A 90 -4.28 6.80 -3.42
CA GLN A 90 -5.04 8.02 -3.65
C GLN A 90 -4.22 9.29 -3.41
N ARG A 91 -3.05 9.20 -2.77
CA ARG A 91 -2.17 10.34 -2.49
C ARG A 91 -1.71 11.01 -3.76
N ARG A 92 -1.59 12.34 -3.70
CA ARG A 92 -1.29 13.18 -4.87
C ARG A 92 -0.01 12.73 -5.58
N GLU A 93 1.10 12.60 -4.85
CA GLU A 93 2.41 12.22 -5.36
C GLU A 93 2.39 10.82 -5.98
N ILE A 94 1.62 9.90 -5.41
CA ILE A 94 1.47 8.54 -5.93
C ILE A 94 0.67 8.56 -7.23
N LYS A 95 -0.47 9.24 -7.25
CA LYS A 95 -1.28 9.42 -8.49
C LYS A 95 -0.48 10.11 -9.60
N ASP A 96 0.38 11.06 -9.24
CA ASP A 96 1.22 11.77 -10.20
C ASP A 96 2.21 10.81 -10.86
N ILE A 97 2.95 10.00 -10.10
CA ILE A 97 3.88 9.00 -10.67
C ILE A 97 3.13 7.91 -11.44
N LEU A 98 2.04 7.38 -10.89
CA LEU A 98 1.24 6.37 -11.58
C LEU A 98 0.63 6.89 -12.89
N SER A 99 0.39 8.20 -13.04
CA SER A 99 -0.11 8.76 -14.29
C SER A 99 0.90 8.64 -15.45
N TYR A 100 2.21 8.70 -15.16
CA TYR A 100 3.24 8.43 -16.17
C TYR A 100 3.20 6.97 -16.62
N LEU A 101 3.09 6.03 -15.69
CA LEU A 101 3.02 4.60 -16.02
C LEU A 101 1.74 4.25 -16.76
N ARG A 102 0.59 4.84 -16.38
CA ARG A 102 -0.68 4.65 -17.11
C ARG A 102 -0.62 5.20 -18.53
N PHE A 103 -0.01 6.37 -18.70
CA PHE A 103 0.15 6.93 -20.04
C PHE A 103 1.18 6.15 -20.88
N PHE A 104 2.19 5.56 -20.23
CA PHE A 104 3.11 4.64 -20.88
C PHE A 104 2.39 3.36 -21.38
N ASP A 105 1.58 2.75 -20.52
CA ASP A 105 0.78 1.57 -20.83
C ASP A 105 -0.30 1.85 -21.91
N ASN A 106 -0.96 3.01 -21.81
CA ASN A 106 -1.96 3.45 -22.78
C ASN A 106 -1.71 4.88 -23.26
N PRO A 107 -0.99 5.06 -24.39
CA PRO A 107 -0.67 6.39 -24.93
C PRO A 107 -1.89 7.16 -25.50
N TYR A 108 -3.07 6.59 -25.45
CA TYR A 108 -4.34 7.26 -25.76
C TYR A 108 -5.06 7.84 -24.53
N ASP A 109 -4.58 7.56 -23.31
CA ASP A 109 -5.17 8.05 -22.06
C ASP A 109 -4.90 9.55 -21.84
N SER A 110 -5.85 10.37 -22.26
CA SER A 110 -5.79 11.83 -22.15
C SER A 110 -5.80 12.34 -20.70
N VAL A 111 -6.39 11.59 -19.77
CA VAL A 111 -6.45 11.95 -18.35
C VAL A 111 -5.08 11.79 -17.73
N SER A 112 -4.45 10.64 -17.93
CA SER A 112 -3.10 10.37 -17.44
C SER A 112 -2.06 11.27 -18.11
N PHE A 113 -2.18 11.52 -19.41
CA PHE A 113 -1.36 12.51 -20.12
C PHE A 113 -1.44 13.90 -19.48
N ARG A 114 -2.67 14.44 -19.31
CA ARG A 114 -2.88 15.75 -18.72
C ARG A 114 -2.27 15.86 -17.32
N ARG A 115 -2.41 14.81 -16.52
CA ARG A 115 -1.88 14.77 -15.17
C ARG A 115 -0.35 14.72 -15.16
N SER A 116 0.27 13.81 -15.89
CA SER A 116 1.72 13.60 -15.93
C SER A 116 2.47 14.80 -16.52
N VAL A 117 1.91 15.47 -17.53
CA VAL A 117 2.50 16.70 -18.09
C VAL A 117 2.50 17.85 -17.09
N LYS A 118 1.51 17.91 -16.18
CA LYS A 118 1.39 18.98 -15.17
C LYS A 118 2.11 18.69 -13.86
N SER A 119 2.55 17.47 -13.63
CA SER A 119 3.13 17.06 -12.35
C SER A 119 4.49 16.38 -12.55
N PRO A 120 5.59 16.95 -12.07
CA PRO A 120 5.70 18.27 -11.49
C PRO A 120 5.49 19.37 -12.53
N VAL A 121 5.19 20.59 -12.07
CA VAL A 121 4.84 21.72 -12.93
C VAL A 121 5.94 22.03 -13.95
N LYS A 122 5.61 21.90 -15.25
CA LYS A 122 6.54 22.10 -16.37
C LYS A 122 6.28 23.38 -17.18
N GLY A 123 5.35 24.22 -16.74
CA GLY A 123 5.00 25.47 -17.42
C GLY A 123 4.22 25.27 -18.73
N ILE A 124 3.59 24.10 -18.92
CA ILE A 124 2.75 23.82 -20.09
C ILE A 124 1.30 24.11 -19.73
N GLY A 125 0.68 25.05 -20.45
CA GLY A 125 -0.72 25.43 -20.24
C GLY A 125 -1.72 24.49 -20.90
N ASP A 126 -2.97 24.50 -20.39
CA ASP A 126 -4.08 23.66 -20.88
C ASP A 126 -4.33 23.82 -22.39
N ALA A 127 -4.22 25.02 -22.94
CA ALA A 127 -4.38 25.27 -24.37
C ALA A 127 -3.39 24.42 -25.22
N THR A 128 -2.15 24.30 -24.76
CA THR A 128 -1.15 23.48 -25.46
C THR A 128 -1.43 21.98 -25.33
N ILE A 129 -1.86 21.54 -24.14
CA ILE A 129 -2.24 20.15 -23.88
C ILE A 129 -3.44 19.77 -24.76
N ASN A 130 -4.46 20.63 -24.83
CA ASN A 130 -5.64 20.41 -25.67
C ASN A 130 -5.26 20.33 -27.16
N LYS A 131 -4.40 21.28 -27.63
CA LYS A 131 -3.93 21.27 -29.02
C LYS A 131 -3.25 19.94 -29.43
N VAL A 132 -2.47 19.35 -28.54
CA VAL A 132 -1.83 18.02 -28.77
C VAL A 132 -2.90 16.93 -28.83
N GLY A 133 -3.86 16.95 -27.90
CA GLY A 133 -4.98 16.00 -27.90
C GLY A 133 -5.86 16.08 -29.15
N ASP A 134 -6.22 17.30 -29.58
CA ASP A 134 -7.01 17.56 -30.78
C ASP A 134 -6.27 17.09 -32.06
N TYR A 135 -4.95 17.32 -32.10
CA TYR A 135 -4.11 16.85 -33.20
C TYR A 135 -4.07 15.31 -33.27
N ALA A 136 -3.88 14.66 -32.11
CA ALA A 136 -3.91 13.20 -32.02
C ALA A 136 -5.26 12.62 -32.48
N ALA A 137 -6.36 13.18 -31.99
CA ALA A 137 -7.71 12.76 -32.36
C ALA A 137 -8.00 12.99 -33.84
N GLY A 138 -7.59 14.13 -34.39
CA GLY A 138 -7.81 14.45 -35.82
C GLY A 138 -7.04 13.55 -36.79
N LYS A 139 -5.90 12.99 -36.35
CA LYS A 139 -5.11 12.02 -37.12
C LYS A 139 -5.38 10.56 -36.78
N GLY A 140 -6.11 10.28 -35.70
CA GLY A 140 -6.33 8.90 -35.24
C GLY A 140 -5.05 8.20 -34.72
N ILE A 141 -4.09 8.97 -34.20
CA ILE A 141 -2.82 8.48 -33.64
C ILE A 141 -2.79 8.64 -32.12
N SER A 142 -1.81 8.01 -31.45
CA SER A 142 -1.63 8.19 -30.02
C SER A 142 -1.21 9.63 -29.66
N ILE A 143 -1.46 10.05 -28.41
CA ILE A 143 -1.03 11.36 -27.93
C ILE A 143 0.51 11.45 -27.91
N LEU A 144 1.20 10.34 -27.64
CA LEU A 144 2.66 10.30 -27.67
C LEU A 144 3.22 10.48 -29.08
N ASP A 145 2.62 9.82 -30.09
CA ASP A 145 3.00 10.00 -31.49
C ASP A 145 2.73 11.44 -31.94
N ALA A 146 1.58 12.01 -31.55
CA ALA A 146 1.25 13.40 -31.81
C ALA A 146 2.28 14.38 -31.21
N LEU A 147 2.78 14.11 -29.99
CA LEU A 147 3.85 14.89 -29.38
C LEU A 147 5.14 14.77 -30.17
N ILE A 148 5.53 13.57 -30.60
CA ILE A 148 6.73 13.33 -31.40
C ILE A 148 6.64 14.08 -32.73
N GLU A 149 5.51 14.02 -33.44
CA GLU A 149 5.29 14.73 -34.69
C GLU A 149 5.32 16.25 -34.54
N LEU A 150 4.74 16.77 -33.44
CA LEU A 150 4.67 18.20 -33.20
C LEU A 150 5.99 18.79 -32.62
N SER A 151 6.81 17.97 -31.97
CA SER A 151 8.01 18.42 -31.22
C SER A 151 8.99 19.27 -32.07
N PRO A 152 9.26 18.99 -33.36
CA PRO A 152 10.18 19.80 -34.18
C PRO A 152 9.69 21.24 -34.37
N SER A 153 8.39 21.48 -34.30
CA SER A 153 7.76 22.80 -34.46
C SER A 153 7.68 23.59 -33.15
N MET A 154 7.85 22.93 -32.00
CA MET A 154 7.74 23.55 -30.67
C MET A 154 8.87 24.51 -30.39
N ARG A 155 8.58 25.60 -29.65
CA ARG A 155 9.56 26.63 -29.24
C ARG A 155 9.35 27.02 -27.78
N GLY A 156 10.37 27.64 -27.19
CA GLY A 156 10.29 28.25 -25.85
C GLY A 156 9.89 27.25 -24.76
N ALA A 157 8.83 27.58 -24.01
CA ALA A 157 8.36 26.75 -22.89
C ALA A 157 7.82 25.40 -23.34
N GLN A 158 7.19 25.31 -24.52
CA GLN A 158 6.67 24.06 -25.05
C GLN A 158 7.81 23.07 -25.32
N LYS A 159 8.87 23.49 -25.98
CA LYS A 159 10.04 22.65 -26.24
C LYS A 159 10.68 22.19 -24.92
N ARG A 160 10.98 23.14 -24.02
CA ARG A 160 11.58 22.81 -22.71
C ARG A 160 10.75 21.83 -21.86
N GLY A 161 9.43 21.85 -22.00
CA GLY A 161 8.55 20.98 -21.22
C GLY A 161 8.32 19.60 -21.86
N PHE A 162 8.17 19.54 -23.20
CA PHE A 162 7.83 18.29 -23.87
C PHE A 162 9.05 17.48 -24.32
N GLU A 163 10.18 18.10 -24.63
CA GLU A 163 11.38 17.39 -25.06
C GLU A 163 11.86 16.39 -23.99
N PRO A 164 12.07 16.78 -22.72
CA PRO A 164 12.40 15.82 -21.65
C PRO A 164 11.28 14.81 -21.37
N TYR A 165 10.02 15.19 -21.62
CA TYR A 165 8.87 14.30 -21.45
C TYR A 165 8.90 13.17 -22.50
N ILE A 166 9.15 13.48 -23.77
CA ILE A 166 9.28 12.49 -24.84
C ILE A 166 10.49 11.57 -24.59
N GLU A 167 11.63 12.16 -24.19
CA GLU A 167 12.84 11.40 -23.84
C GLU A 167 12.58 10.39 -22.72
N LEU A 168 11.82 10.79 -21.69
CA LEU A 168 11.42 9.89 -20.59
C LEU A 168 10.66 8.66 -21.11
N PHE A 169 9.70 8.83 -22.03
CA PHE A 169 8.95 7.70 -22.58
C PHE A 169 9.79 6.80 -23.47
N SER A 170 10.75 7.37 -24.18
CA SER A 170 11.75 6.58 -24.92
C SER A 170 12.61 5.73 -23.99
N GLU A 171 13.02 6.29 -22.85
CA GLU A 171 13.80 5.57 -21.83
C GLU A 171 12.96 4.47 -21.17
N LEU A 172 11.70 4.76 -20.81
CA LEU A 172 10.78 3.77 -20.23
C LEU A 172 10.54 2.57 -21.15
N SER A 173 10.54 2.77 -22.48
CA SER A 173 10.40 1.69 -23.45
C SER A 173 11.57 0.69 -23.45
N GLY A 174 12.72 1.07 -22.92
CA GLY A 174 13.87 0.19 -22.71
C GLY A 174 13.88 -0.55 -21.38
N GLU A 175 12.98 -0.17 -20.45
CA GLU A 175 12.91 -0.78 -19.14
C GLU A 175 12.06 -2.06 -19.15
N THR A 176 12.56 -3.09 -18.46
CA THR A 176 11.85 -4.37 -18.32
C THR A 176 11.24 -4.58 -16.94
N LYS A 177 11.67 -3.77 -15.96
CA LYS A 177 11.21 -3.87 -14.56
C LYS A 177 10.34 -2.69 -14.20
N ILE A 178 9.22 -2.96 -13.56
CA ILE A 178 8.27 -1.96 -13.07
C ILE A 178 8.94 -1.03 -12.05
N SER A 179 9.75 -1.60 -11.14
CA SER A 179 10.53 -0.85 -10.16
C SER A 179 11.52 0.12 -10.81
N SER A 180 12.19 -0.31 -11.88
CA SER A 180 13.05 0.58 -12.69
C SER A 180 12.24 1.70 -13.32
N MET A 181 11.07 1.40 -13.91
CA MET A 181 10.18 2.43 -14.49
C MET A 181 9.74 3.45 -13.45
N VAL A 182 9.29 3.01 -12.26
CA VAL A 182 8.91 3.90 -11.14
C VAL A 182 10.08 4.81 -10.77
N LYS A 183 11.28 4.23 -10.60
CA LYS A 183 12.49 4.97 -10.25
C LYS A 183 12.85 5.98 -11.33
N THR A 184 12.88 5.57 -12.59
CA THR A 184 13.18 6.43 -13.73
C THR A 184 12.22 7.62 -13.81
N VAL A 185 10.91 7.40 -13.61
CA VAL A 185 9.93 8.50 -13.56
C VAL A 185 10.25 9.46 -12.42
N ILE A 186 10.49 8.98 -11.20
CA ILE A 186 10.79 9.83 -10.04
C ILE A 186 12.06 10.65 -10.27
N ASP A 187 13.13 10.02 -10.76
CA ASP A 187 14.45 10.64 -10.94
C ASP A 187 14.43 11.64 -12.12
N ARG A 188 13.91 11.25 -13.28
CA ARG A 188 13.88 12.09 -14.49
C ARG A 188 12.93 13.28 -14.37
N THR A 189 11.87 13.15 -13.58
CA THR A 189 10.97 14.27 -13.28
C THR A 189 11.48 15.17 -12.16
N GLN A 190 12.53 14.76 -11.45
CA GLN A 190 13.05 15.43 -10.25
C GLN A 190 11.93 15.67 -9.21
N TYR A 191 11.03 14.69 -9.06
CA TYR A 191 9.83 14.87 -8.25
C TYR A 191 10.15 15.10 -6.77
N LYS A 192 11.20 14.47 -6.24
CA LYS A 192 11.64 14.67 -4.85
C LYS A 192 12.13 16.12 -4.61
N ASP A 193 12.90 16.68 -5.56
CA ASP A 193 13.38 18.06 -5.46
C ASP A 193 12.24 19.07 -5.61
N TYR A 194 11.27 18.76 -6.48
CA TYR A 194 10.03 19.52 -6.59
C TYR A 194 9.29 19.56 -5.25
N VAL A 195 9.12 18.41 -4.59
CA VAL A 195 8.43 18.34 -3.29
C VAL A 195 9.17 19.17 -2.23
N LYS A 196 10.50 18.99 -2.11
CA LYS A 196 11.33 19.78 -1.17
C LYS A 196 11.26 21.28 -1.39
N LYS A 197 11.07 21.71 -2.63
CA LYS A 197 11.02 23.15 -2.99
C LYS A 197 9.69 23.80 -2.65
N TYR A 198 8.58 23.07 -2.72
CA TYR A 198 7.23 23.64 -2.67
C TYR A 198 6.43 23.25 -1.44
N GLU A 199 6.93 22.34 -0.61
CA GLU A 199 6.28 21.92 0.64
C GLU A 199 7.18 22.28 1.83
N ASP A 200 6.60 22.35 3.03
CA ASP A 200 7.39 22.43 4.26
C ASP A 200 8.15 21.10 4.50
N GLU A 201 9.16 21.15 5.36
CA GLU A 201 10.08 20.04 5.58
C GLU A 201 9.34 18.76 6.01
N GLN A 202 8.39 18.87 6.93
CA GLN A 202 7.63 17.70 7.42
C GLN A 202 6.75 17.08 6.34
N GLU A 203 6.06 17.90 5.55
CA GLU A 203 5.22 17.42 4.46
C GLU A 203 6.08 16.85 3.32
N ALA A 204 7.23 17.48 3.04
CA ALA A 204 8.18 16.98 2.06
C ALA A 204 8.72 15.60 2.42
N GLU A 205 9.12 15.38 3.67
CA GLU A 205 9.57 14.07 4.15
C GLU A 205 8.48 13.01 4.02
N LYS A 206 7.24 13.32 4.39
CA LYS A 206 6.11 12.40 4.24
C LYS A 206 5.88 11.99 2.78
N ARG A 207 5.89 12.96 1.85
CA ARG A 207 5.69 12.67 0.42
C ARG A 207 6.84 11.91 -0.19
N ILE A 208 8.08 12.23 0.19
CA ILE A 208 9.26 11.47 -0.24
C ILE A 208 9.19 10.04 0.26
N GLY A 209 8.83 9.84 1.54
CA GLY A 209 8.61 8.50 2.09
C GLY A 209 7.52 7.71 1.35
N ASN A 210 6.46 8.38 0.87
CA ASN A 210 5.45 7.75 0.04
C ASN A 210 6.00 7.34 -1.34
N LEU A 211 6.87 8.14 -1.96
CA LEU A 211 7.52 7.79 -3.22
C LEU A 211 8.46 6.58 -3.07
N ASP A 212 9.22 6.55 -1.97
CA ASP A 212 10.09 5.42 -1.65
C ASP A 212 9.27 4.14 -1.40
N GLU A 213 8.12 4.27 -0.76
CA GLU A 213 7.20 3.14 -0.55
C GLU A 213 6.54 2.67 -1.86
N LEU A 214 6.25 3.58 -2.82
CA LEU A 214 5.79 3.17 -4.16
C LEU A 214 6.86 2.36 -4.90
N TYR A 215 8.11 2.75 -4.79
CA TYR A 215 9.23 1.99 -5.34
C TYR A 215 9.34 0.59 -4.69
N ASN A 216 9.27 0.52 -3.35
CA ASN A 216 9.27 -0.75 -2.62
C ASN A 216 8.09 -1.64 -3.01
N ALA A 217 6.91 -1.03 -3.24
CA ALA A 217 5.72 -1.72 -3.71
C ALA A 217 5.93 -2.38 -5.08
N ALA A 218 6.57 -1.68 -6.00
CA ALA A 218 6.90 -2.21 -7.33
C ALA A 218 7.90 -3.37 -7.23
N VAL A 219 8.95 -3.25 -6.41
CA VAL A 219 9.90 -4.36 -6.16
C VAL A 219 9.20 -5.58 -5.58
N SER A 220 8.41 -5.39 -4.52
CA SER A 220 7.67 -6.49 -3.89
C SER A 220 6.66 -7.16 -4.85
N PHE A 221 6.04 -6.37 -5.72
CA PHE A 221 5.13 -6.90 -6.74
C PHE A 221 5.85 -7.78 -7.76
N GLU A 222 7.03 -7.35 -8.22
CA GLU A 222 7.88 -8.13 -9.13
C GLU A 222 8.38 -9.44 -8.50
N GLU A 223 8.76 -9.41 -7.22
CA GLU A 223 9.20 -10.61 -6.50
C GLU A 223 8.10 -11.67 -6.42
N MET A 224 6.85 -11.25 -6.20
CA MET A 224 5.69 -12.12 -6.13
C MET A 224 5.16 -12.54 -7.51
N ASN A 225 5.38 -11.74 -8.55
CA ASN A 225 4.79 -11.89 -9.87
C ASN A 225 5.86 -11.75 -10.98
N ARG A 226 6.70 -12.74 -11.13
CA ARG A 226 7.89 -12.69 -12.00
C ARG A 226 7.63 -12.42 -13.48
N THR A 227 6.43 -12.64 -13.96
CA THR A 227 6.03 -12.45 -15.37
C THR A 227 5.07 -11.29 -15.56
N ALA A 228 4.76 -10.56 -14.49
CA ALA A 228 3.83 -9.43 -14.53
C ALA A 228 4.46 -8.23 -15.25
N ASP A 229 3.64 -7.51 -15.97
CA ASP A 229 3.98 -6.26 -16.64
C ASP A 229 3.44 -5.02 -15.89
N VAL A 230 3.64 -3.85 -16.48
CA VAL A 230 3.17 -2.59 -15.89
C VAL A 230 1.65 -2.51 -15.81
N ALA A 231 0.91 -3.12 -16.75
CA ALA A 231 -0.53 -3.15 -16.75
C ALA A 231 -1.06 -3.95 -15.55
N ASP A 232 -0.43 -5.09 -15.24
CA ASP A 232 -0.78 -5.92 -14.08
C ASP A 232 -0.56 -5.15 -12.77
N PHE A 233 0.55 -4.42 -12.66
CA PHE A 233 0.83 -3.57 -11.49
C PHE A 233 -0.22 -2.45 -11.36
N LEU A 234 -0.54 -1.77 -12.45
CA LEU A 234 -1.55 -0.71 -12.45
C LEU A 234 -2.94 -1.25 -12.08
N ALA A 235 -3.30 -2.45 -12.56
CA ALA A 235 -4.54 -3.11 -12.18
C ALA A 235 -4.57 -3.43 -10.67
N ALA A 236 -3.47 -3.94 -10.11
CA ALA A 236 -3.36 -4.21 -8.68
C ALA A 236 -3.50 -2.93 -7.83
N THR A 237 -2.92 -1.80 -8.28
CA THR A 237 -3.10 -0.49 -7.60
C THR A 237 -4.53 0.03 -7.66
N ALA A 238 -5.25 -0.23 -8.76
CA ALA A 238 -6.64 0.22 -8.94
C ALA A 238 -7.61 -0.51 -7.98
N ILE A 239 -7.41 -1.80 -7.73
CA ILE A 239 -8.23 -2.58 -6.79
C ILE A 239 -8.13 -2.00 -5.38
N SER A 240 -6.95 -1.51 -4.99
CA SER A 240 -6.72 -0.91 -3.67
C SER A 240 -7.34 0.48 -3.50
N THR A 241 -7.89 1.09 -4.57
CA THR A 241 -8.48 2.45 -4.52
C THR A 241 -9.99 2.48 -4.37
N SER A 242 -10.68 1.35 -4.41
CA SER A 242 -12.16 1.26 -4.48
C SER A 242 -12.89 1.49 -3.14
N VAL A 243 -12.23 1.91 -2.07
CA VAL A 243 -12.79 2.05 -0.71
C VAL A 243 -13.04 3.52 -0.34
N ASP A 244 -13.48 4.37 -1.26
CA ASP A 244 -13.66 5.82 -1.01
C ASP A 244 -15.06 6.21 -0.46
N GLU A 245 -16.01 5.28 -0.34
CA GLU A 245 -17.29 5.53 0.33
C GLU A 245 -17.17 5.14 1.81
N ASP A 246 -17.84 5.88 2.72
CA ASP A 246 -17.82 5.57 4.15
C ASP A 246 -18.31 4.13 4.37
N PRO A 247 -17.43 3.19 4.69
CA PRO A 247 -17.78 1.77 4.69
C PRO A 247 -18.60 1.38 5.94
N GLY A 248 -19.03 2.36 6.73
CA GLY A 248 -19.81 2.14 7.95
C GLY A 248 -18.97 1.56 9.07
N ASP A 249 -19.21 0.30 9.46
CA ASP A 249 -18.40 -0.38 10.48
C ASP A 249 -17.13 -0.95 9.88
N CYS A 250 -16.01 -0.26 10.08
CA CYS A 250 -14.73 -0.55 9.41
C CYS A 250 -13.53 -0.41 10.35
N VAL A 251 -12.45 -1.13 10.04
CA VAL A 251 -11.17 -1.05 10.76
C VAL A 251 -10.53 0.33 10.54
N GLN A 252 -9.96 0.89 11.61
CA GLN A 252 -9.37 2.22 11.59
C GLN A 252 -7.85 2.13 11.37
N LEU A 253 -7.34 2.67 10.28
CA LEU A 253 -5.91 2.80 9.99
C LEU A 253 -5.51 4.25 10.23
N MET A 254 -4.50 4.51 11.07
CA MET A 254 -4.07 5.88 11.34
C MET A 254 -2.65 5.98 11.86
N THR A 255 -2.09 7.17 11.73
CA THR A 255 -0.86 7.48 12.46
C THR A 255 -1.14 7.60 13.96
N ILE A 256 -0.13 7.34 14.78
CA ILE A 256 -0.26 7.49 16.24
C ILE A 256 -0.65 8.93 16.61
N HIS A 257 -0.21 9.94 15.83
CA HIS A 257 -0.60 11.33 16.03
C HIS A 257 -2.11 11.54 15.87
N SER A 258 -2.71 10.90 14.87
CA SER A 258 -4.15 10.98 14.60
C SER A 258 -4.98 10.24 15.63
N ALA A 259 -4.37 9.32 16.39
CA ALA A 259 -5.05 8.54 17.42
C ALA A 259 -5.22 9.28 18.75
N LYS A 260 -4.65 10.50 18.88
CA LYS A 260 -4.75 11.28 20.13
C LYS A 260 -6.22 11.61 20.44
N GLY A 261 -6.67 11.22 21.64
CA GLY A 261 -8.06 11.43 22.09
C GLY A 261 -9.04 10.33 21.70
N LEU A 262 -8.65 9.39 20.84
CA LEU A 262 -9.45 8.21 20.49
C LEU A 262 -9.08 7.03 21.39
N GLU A 263 -9.96 6.03 21.46
CA GLU A 263 -9.71 4.79 22.20
C GLU A 263 -10.44 3.62 21.54
N PHE A 264 -9.79 2.43 21.53
CA PHE A 264 -10.26 1.26 20.80
C PHE A 264 -10.22 0.02 21.70
N GLU A 265 -11.13 -0.93 21.50
CA GLU A 265 -11.09 -2.20 22.24
C GLU A 265 -9.84 -3.02 21.88
N CYS A 266 -9.39 -2.91 20.64
CA CYS A 266 -8.20 -3.59 20.15
C CYS A 266 -7.30 -2.62 19.37
N VAL A 267 -6.03 -2.56 19.73
CA VAL A 267 -5.00 -1.74 19.07
C VAL A 267 -3.86 -2.62 18.60
N PHE A 268 -3.51 -2.47 17.34
CA PHE A 268 -2.27 -2.97 16.76
C PHE A 268 -1.31 -1.79 16.60
N LEU A 269 -0.20 -1.79 17.33
CA LEU A 269 0.85 -0.79 17.23
C LEU A 269 2.02 -1.40 16.46
N SER A 270 2.17 -1.01 15.20
CA SER A 270 3.08 -1.63 14.24
C SER A 270 4.37 -0.82 14.02
N GLY A 271 5.42 -1.51 13.61
CA GLY A 271 6.68 -0.89 13.23
C GLY A 271 7.53 -0.41 14.40
N LEU A 272 7.53 -1.15 15.52
CA LEU A 272 8.35 -0.80 16.69
C LEU A 272 9.82 -1.17 16.47
N GLU A 273 10.50 -0.41 15.61
CA GLU A 273 11.91 -0.59 15.25
C GLU A 273 12.67 0.72 15.30
N ASN A 274 13.93 0.66 15.76
CA ASN A 274 14.82 1.82 15.75
C ASN A 274 15.08 2.29 14.31
N GLY A 275 14.83 3.57 14.05
CA GLY A 275 14.89 4.16 12.71
C GLY A 275 13.53 4.32 12.04
N LEU A 276 12.49 3.58 12.51
CA LEU A 276 11.11 3.73 12.08
C LEU A 276 10.22 4.28 13.21
N PHE A 277 10.32 3.70 14.40
CA PHE A 277 9.68 4.19 15.63
C PHE A 277 10.49 3.80 16.86
N PRO A 278 11.35 4.71 17.39
CA PRO A 278 11.54 6.11 17.00
C PRO A 278 12.19 6.29 15.63
N LEU A 279 11.97 7.47 15.01
CA LEU A 279 12.60 7.84 13.74
C LEU A 279 14.13 7.92 13.90
N HIS A 280 14.84 7.73 12.79
CA HIS A 280 16.31 7.68 12.83
C HIS A 280 16.95 8.94 13.40
N GLY A 281 16.50 10.13 12.94
CA GLY A 281 17.01 11.42 13.45
C GLY A 281 16.78 11.58 14.95
N SER A 282 15.62 11.17 15.44
CA SER A 282 15.26 11.32 16.85
C SER A 282 16.05 10.42 17.82
N LEU A 283 16.76 9.40 17.31
CA LEU A 283 17.61 8.55 18.15
C LEU A 283 18.85 9.28 18.67
N GLU A 284 19.34 10.28 17.94
CA GLU A 284 20.55 11.03 18.25
C GLU A 284 20.25 12.30 19.06
N GLU A 285 18.98 12.77 19.05
CA GLU A 285 18.54 14.00 19.70
C GLU A 285 17.67 13.69 20.92
N PRO A 286 18.14 13.95 22.15
CA PRO A 286 17.43 13.56 23.38
C PRO A 286 16.02 14.13 23.50
N ASP A 287 15.81 15.38 23.09
CA ASP A 287 14.50 16.04 23.19
C ASP A 287 13.48 15.45 22.19
N GLU A 288 13.94 15.13 20.98
CA GLU A 288 13.13 14.45 19.98
C GLU A 288 12.81 13.02 20.40
N LEU A 289 13.77 12.31 20.98
CA LEU A 289 13.53 10.96 21.51
C LEU A 289 12.49 10.98 22.63
N GLU A 290 12.48 12.01 23.47
CA GLU A 290 11.44 12.18 24.49
C GLU A 290 10.06 12.40 23.86
N GLU A 291 9.97 13.14 22.76
CA GLU A 291 8.69 13.33 22.03
C GLU A 291 8.23 12.04 21.37
N GLU A 292 9.12 11.30 20.71
CA GLU A 292 8.81 9.97 20.17
C GLU A 292 8.34 9.00 21.28
N ARG A 293 8.92 9.09 22.48
CA ARG A 293 8.48 8.30 23.63
C ARG A 293 7.09 8.72 24.12
N ARG A 294 6.77 10.03 24.12
CA ARG A 294 5.42 10.52 24.43
C ARG A 294 4.42 9.97 23.40
N LEU A 295 4.81 9.97 22.14
CA LEU A 295 3.98 9.45 21.06
C LEU A 295 3.75 7.94 21.23
N CYS A 296 4.79 7.17 21.55
CA CYS A 296 4.66 5.74 21.85
C CYS A 296 3.70 5.50 23.04
N TYR A 297 3.83 6.29 24.08
CA TYR A 297 2.95 6.24 25.24
C TYR A 297 1.49 6.53 24.84
N VAL A 298 1.25 7.53 23.96
CA VAL A 298 -0.08 7.79 23.41
C VAL A 298 -0.59 6.55 22.69
N GLY A 299 0.18 5.95 21.79
CA GLY A 299 -0.23 4.75 21.04
C GLY A 299 -0.64 3.59 21.94
N VAL A 300 0.20 3.27 22.93
CA VAL A 300 -0.06 2.20 23.91
C VAL A 300 -1.36 2.46 24.71
N THR A 301 -1.60 3.71 25.09
CA THR A 301 -2.77 4.09 25.90
C THR A 301 -4.06 4.22 25.10
N ARG A 302 -4.03 3.95 23.79
CA ARG A 302 -5.28 3.91 22.97
C ARG A 302 -6.03 2.60 23.11
N ALA A 303 -5.37 1.55 23.61
CA ALA A 303 -6.01 0.26 23.83
C ALA A 303 -6.81 0.23 25.12
N LYS A 304 -8.08 -0.12 25.01
CA LYS A 304 -8.97 -0.37 26.16
C LYS A 304 -8.79 -1.77 26.72
N GLN A 305 -8.61 -2.77 25.86
CA GLN A 305 -8.58 -4.18 26.26
C GLN A 305 -7.39 -4.92 25.67
N ASN A 306 -7.14 -4.84 24.37
CA ASN A 306 -6.14 -5.64 23.72
C ASN A 306 -5.11 -4.75 23.00
N LEU A 307 -3.84 -4.97 23.28
CA LEU A 307 -2.72 -4.28 22.66
C LEU A 307 -1.77 -5.30 22.04
N HIS A 308 -1.65 -5.26 20.73
CA HIS A 308 -0.68 -6.04 19.98
C HIS A 308 0.40 -5.09 19.44
N MET A 309 1.64 -5.34 19.79
CA MET A 309 2.80 -4.59 19.32
C MET A 309 3.63 -5.46 18.38
N THR A 310 4.03 -4.94 17.25
CA THR A 310 4.81 -5.69 16.27
C THR A 310 6.12 -5.00 15.91
N TYR A 311 7.14 -5.79 15.61
CA TYR A 311 8.38 -5.34 14.98
C TYR A 311 8.90 -6.38 14.02
N ALA A 312 9.43 -5.94 12.87
CA ALA A 312 9.99 -6.79 11.84
C ALA A 312 11.52 -6.91 12.00
N SER A 313 12.06 -8.10 11.70
CA SER A 313 13.52 -8.32 11.67
C SER A 313 14.16 -7.73 10.40
N THR A 314 13.39 -7.63 9.31
CA THR A 314 13.80 -7.00 8.05
C THR A 314 12.66 -6.16 7.48
N ARG A 315 13.02 -5.06 6.80
CA ARG A 315 12.07 -4.25 6.01
C ARG A 315 12.65 -3.94 4.64
N MET A 316 11.77 -3.82 3.66
CA MET A 316 12.12 -3.30 2.36
C MET A 316 12.41 -1.80 2.47
N VAL A 317 13.64 -1.41 2.20
CA VAL A 317 14.11 -0.03 2.21
C VAL A 317 14.88 0.22 0.92
N TYR A 318 14.40 1.15 0.11
CA TYR A 318 14.98 1.42 -1.22
C TYR A 318 15.19 0.16 -2.08
N GLY A 319 14.17 -0.72 -2.09
CA GLY A 319 14.19 -1.96 -2.87
C GLY A 319 15.12 -3.06 -2.37
N LYS A 320 15.59 -2.97 -1.13
CA LYS A 320 16.45 -3.99 -0.50
C LYS A 320 15.90 -4.38 0.87
N HIS A 321 15.96 -5.66 1.18
CA HIS A 321 15.66 -6.13 2.53
C HIS A 321 16.79 -5.73 3.50
N MET A 322 16.50 -4.78 4.37
CA MET A 322 17.44 -4.26 5.36
C MET A 322 17.11 -4.81 6.75
N PRO A 323 18.09 -5.34 7.49
CA PRO A 323 17.87 -5.80 8.86
C PRO A 323 17.47 -4.63 9.76
N GLN A 324 16.48 -4.88 10.63
CA GLN A 324 15.96 -3.92 11.58
C GLN A 324 16.28 -4.32 13.00
N ARG A 325 16.41 -3.33 13.87
CA ARG A 325 16.54 -3.53 15.30
C ARG A 325 15.24 -3.16 15.99
N LYS A 326 14.79 -4.01 16.92
CA LYS A 326 13.63 -3.70 17.76
C LYS A 326 13.77 -2.32 18.41
N SER A 327 12.64 -1.65 18.57
CA SER A 327 12.57 -0.33 19.19
C SER A 327 13.10 -0.32 20.63
N ILE A 328 13.87 0.71 20.98
CA ILE A 328 14.28 0.98 22.36
C ILE A 328 13.06 1.08 23.29
N PHE A 329 11.90 1.50 22.79
CA PHE A 329 10.68 1.63 23.58
C PHE A 329 10.18 0.29 24.11
N LEU A 330 10.37 -0.81 23.37
CA LEU A 330 10.05 -2.17 23.86
C LEU A 330 10.92 -2.57 25.06
N GLU A 331 12.20 -2.17 25.06
CA GLU A 331 13.11 -2.40 26.18
C GLU A 331 12.71 -1.55 27.40
N GLU A 332 12.40 -0.28 27.18
CA GLU A 332 11.98 0.65 28.23
C GLU A 332 10.63 0.27 28.87
N MET A 333 9.76 -0.41 28.14
CA MET A 333 8.52 -0.96 28.67
C MET A 333 8.75 -2.20 29.57
N GLY A 334 9.90 -2.85 29.46
CA GLY A 334 10.21 -4.07 30.20
C GLY A 334 9.37 -5.28 29.79
N ILE A 335 8.79 -5.26 28.58
CA ILE A 335 7.85 -6.28 28.12
C ILE A 335 8.57 -7.48 27.49
N LEU A 336 9.84 -7.34 27.14
CA LEU A 336 10.63 -8.34 26.41
C LEU A 336 10.88 -9.67 27.17
N GLY A 337 10.41 -9.78 28.41
CA GLY A 337 10.46 -11.03 29.17
C GLY A 337 9.13 -11.77 29.26
N LEU A 338 8.04 -11.19 28.77
CA LEU A 338 6.69 -11.72 28.93
C LEU A 338 6.22 -12.64 27.77
N SER A 339 6.85 -12.49 26.62
CA SER A 339 6.67 -13.45 25.52
C SER A 339 7.82 -14.48 25.53
N LYS A 340 7.75 -15.49 26.37
CA LYS A 340 8.17 -16.79 25.87
C LYS A 340 7.24 -17.02 24.66
N PRO A 341 7.79 -17.26 23.43
CA PRO A 341 7.01 -17.98 22.48
C PRO A 341 6.55 -19.21 23.28
N LYS A 342 5.27 -19.36 23.57
CA LYS A 342 4.71 -20.68 23.62
C LYS A 342 5.24 -21.27 22.33
N ALA A 343 6.21 -22.21 22.46
CA ALA A 343 6.64 -23.02 21.36
C ALA A 343 5.35 -23.38 20.69
N SER A 344 5.13 -22.80 19.54
CA SER A 344 3.86 -22.82 18.86
C SER A 344 3.42 -24.26 18.92
N ALA A 345 2.33 -24.47 19.57
CA ALA A 345 1.41 -25.43 19.03
C ALA A 345 1.39 -25.09 17.53
N GLY A 346 2.15 -25.82 16.73
CA GLY A 346 2.41 -25.70 15.31
C GLY A 346 2.23 -24.28 14.74
N LYS A 347 3.14 -23.81 13.91
CA LYS A 347 2.77 -22.94 12.80
C LYS A 347 1.31 -23.27 12.55
N PRO A 348 0.33 -22.29 12.54
CA PRO A 348 -0.81 -22.65 11.78
C PRO A 348 -0.08 -23.10 10.51
N LYS A 349 0.12 -24.42 10.38
CA LYS A 349 0.11 -24.96 9.10
C LYS A 349 -1.10 -24.22 8.58
N LEU A 350 -0.90 -23.12 7.84
CA LEU A 350 -1.49 -23.16 6.56
C LEU A 350 -1.25 -24.62 6.21
N SER A 351 -2.13 -25.48 6.64
CA SER A 351 -2.57 -26.52 5.82
C SER A 351 -3.16 -25.81 4.60
N ALA A 352 -2.29 -25.20 3.86
CA ALA A 352 -2.03 -25.64 2.55
C ALA A 352 -1.51 -27.08 2.69
N GLU A 353 -2.36 -27.92 3.25
CA GLU A 353 -2.85 -28.94 2.37
C GLU A 353 -3.28 -28.12 1.17
N PRO A 354 -2.59 -28.28 0.01
CA PRO A 354 -3.14 -27.76 -1.22
C PRO A 354 -4.57 -28.26 -1.12
N LYS A 355 -5.54 -27.31 -0.82
CA LYS A 355 -6.99 -27.63 -0.76
C LYS A 355 -7.14 -28.33 -2.06
N ALA A 356 -7.28 -29.66 -1.95
CA ALA A 356 -7.09 -30.58 -3.05
C ALA A 356 -7.67 -29.89 -4.23
N THR A 357 -6.83 -29.55 -5.18
CA THR A 357 -7.11 -28.55 -6.21
C THR A 357 -8.43 -29.02 -6.74
N VAL A 358 -9.53 -28.32 -6.43
CA VAL A 358 -10.87 -28.79 -6.78
C VAL A 358 -10.88 -28.74 -8.28
N GLU A 359 -10.48 -29.82 -8.87
CA GLU A 359 -10.50 -30.02 -10.30
C GLU A 359 -11.87 -30.62 -10.62
N ILE A 360 -12.66 -29.85 -11.32
CA ILE A 360 -13.99 -30.25 -11.75
C ILE A 360 -13.99 -30.15 -13.28
N ASN A 361 -14.20 -31.27 -13.96
CA ASN A 361 -14.19 -31.36 -15.43
C ASN A 361 -12.88 -30.86 -16.08
N GLY A 362 -11.71 -31.09 -15.44
CA GLY A 362 -10.43 -30.60 -15.95
C GLY A 362 -10.16 -29.11 -15.69
N ILE A 363 -11.07 -28.43 -14.98
CA ILE A 363 -10.95 -27.00 -14.63
C ILE A 363 -10.52 -26.87 -13.18
N LYS A 364 -9.44 -26.14 -12.94
CA LYS A 364 -8.89 -25.81 -11.63
C LYS A 364 -8.58 -24.31 -11.53
N ASN A 365 -8.29 -23.82 -10.37
CA ASN A 365 -7.84 -22.44 -10.20
C ASN A 365 -6.59 -22.17 -11.07
N GLY A 366 -6.61 -21.08 -11.84
CA GLY A 366 -5.59 -20.76 -12.84
C GLY A 366 -5.79 -21.39 -14.22
N SER A 367 -6.82 -22.23 -14.44
CA SER A 367 -7.12 -22.79 -15.75
C SER A 367 -7.62 -21.72 -16.71
N LYS A 368 -7.16 -21.76 -17.96
CA LYS A 368 -7.78 -21.02 -19.07
C LYS A 368 -9.05 -21.74 -19.46
N VAL A 369 -10.13 -20.98 -19.61
CA VAL A 369 -11.46 -21.51 -19.94
C VAL A 369 -12.11 -20.64 -21.00
N LYS A 370 -13.03 -21.23 -21.76
CA LYS A 370 -13.82 -20.52 -22.77
C LYS A 370 -15.30 -20.60 -22.38
N HIS A 371 -15.99 -19.47 -22.55
CA HIS A 371 -17.42 -19.33 -22.37
C HIS A 371 -18.06 -18.78 -23.66
N ASP A 372 -19.17 -19.34 -24.12
CA ASP A 372 -19.77 -19.00 -25.39
C ASP A 372 -20.11 -17.51 -25.56
N LYS A 373 -20.50 -16.83 -24.46
CA LYS A 373 -20.89 -15.42 -24.50
C LYS A 373 -19.75 -14.47 -24.15
N PHE A 374 -18.76 -14.89 -23.35
CA PHE A 374 -17.74 -14.00 -22.78
C PHE A 374 -16.33 -14.26 -23.33
N GLY A 375 -16.18 -15.28 -24.19
CA GLY A 375 -14.90 -15.64 -24.80
C GLY A 375 -13.95 -16.34 -23.84
N GLU A 376 -12.65 -16.11 -24.01
CA GLU A 376 -11.60 -16.72 -23.17
C GLU A 376 -11.42 -15.95 -21.87
N GLY A 377 -11.24 -16.72 -20.77
CA GLY A 377 -11.01 -16.18 -19.44
C GLY A 377 -10.13 -17.10 -18.59
N MET A 378 -9.75 -16.64 -17.42
CA MET A 378 -8.96 -17.37 -16.44
C MET A 378 -9.77 -17.61 -15.16
N VAL A 379 -9.79 -18.82 -14.66
CA VAL A 379 -10.47 -19.19 -13.42
C VAL A 379 -9.68 -18.68 -12.23
N VAL A 380 -10.29 -17.79 -11.45
CA VAL A 380 -9.71 -17.20 -10.24
C VAL A 380 -10.00 -18.05 -9.02
N SER A 381 -11.24 -18.52 -8.87
CA SER A 381 -11.65 -19.36 -7.75
C SER A 381 -12.78 -20.30 -8.17
N ILE A 382 -12.88 -21.47 -7.49
CA ILE A 382 -13.98 -22.41 -7.66
C ILE A 382 -14.64 -22.63 -6.30
N THR A 383 -15.95 -22.47 -6.22
CA THR A 383 -16.78 -22.66 -5.03
C THR A 383 -17.89 -23.64 -5.27
N GLY A 384 -18.04 -24.65 -4.38
CA GLY A 384 -19.02 -25.72 -4.53
C GLY A 384 -18.39 -27.05 -4.93
N LYS A 385 -19.20 -28.05 -5.24
CA LYS A 385 -18.78 -29.40 -5.63
C LYS A 385 -19.54 -29.88 -6.87
N GLY A 386 -18.84 -30.65 -7.72
CA GLY A 386 -19.43 -31.24 -8.92
C GLY A 386 -19.93 -30.21 -9.95
N ASN A 387 -20.82 -30.60 -10.83
CA ASN A 387 -21.31 -29.78 -11.96
C ASN A 387 -22.14 -28.54 -11.54
N THR A 388 -22.52 -28.43 -10.27
CA THR A 388 -23.21 -27.25 -9.71
C THR A 388 -22.27 -26.21 -9.12
N ALA A 389 -20.96 -26.49 -9.10
CA ALA A 389 -19.96 -25.54 -8.64
C ALA A 389 -19.95 -24.25 -9.51
N ASN A 390 -19.66 -23.15 -8.86
CA ASN A 390 -19.45 -21.86 -9.54
C ASN A 390 -17.96 -21.54 -9.60
N ALA A 391 -17.52 -21.04 -10.74
CA ALA A 391 -16.19 -20.49 -10.93
C ALA A 391 -16.26 -18.95 -11.06
N ASP A 392 -15.41 -18.25 -10.35
CA ASP A 392 -15.16 -16.85 -10.63
C ASP A 392 -14.11 -16.79 -11.74
N VAL A 393 -14.51 -16.28 -12.91
CA VAL A 393 -13.67 -16.27 -14.11
C VAL A 393 -13.43 -14.83 -14.53
N PHE A 394 -12.18 -14.48 -14.75
CA PHE A 394 -11.79 -13.19 -15.28
C PHE A 394 -11.70 -13.26 -16.82
N PHE A 395 -12.53 -12.49 -17.50
CA PHE A 395 -12.55 -12.35 -18.95
C PHE A 395 -11.92 -11.03 -19.37
N LYS A 396 -11.07 -11.03 -20.39
CA LYS A 396 -10.37 -9.82 -20.88
C LYS A 396 -11.32 -8.69 -21.29
N THR A 397 -12.50 -9.01 -21.78
CA THR A 397 -13.46 -8.03 -22.31
C THR A 397 -14.53 -7.58 -21.33
N THR A 398 -14.88 -8.41 -20.32
CA THR A 398 -16.03 -8.16 -19.44
C THR A 398 -15.71 -8.24 -17.95
N GLY A 399 -14.42 -8.43 -17.57
CA GLY A 399 -13.97 -8.50 -16.18
C GLY A 399 -14.39 -9.78 -15.46
N LEU A 400 -14.41 -9.73 -14.12
CA LEU A 400 -14.73 -10.87 -13.26
C LEU A 400 -16.22 -11.22 -13.35
N LYS A 401 -16.52 -12.50 -13.63
CA LYS A 401 -17.89 -13.04 -13.69
C LYS A 401 -17.96 -14.36 -12.92
N LYS A 402 -19.04 -14.54 -12.16
CA LYS A 402 -19.36 -15.79 -11.49
C LYS A 402 -20.19 -16.67 -12.41
N ILE A 403 -19.63 -17.80 -12.85
CA ILE A 403 -20.22 -18.67 -13.87
C ILE A 403 -20.23 -20.10 -13.35
N ARG A 404 -21.32 -20.83 -13.60
CA ARG A 404 -21.34 -22.27 -13.31
C ARG A 404 -20.31 -23.00 -14.17
N ILE A 405 -19.58 -23.91 -13.54
CA ILE A 405 -18.53 -24.70 -14.22
C ILE A 405 -19.07 -25.44 -15.46
N SER A 406 -20.32 -25.86 -15.43
CA SER A 406 -20.98 -26.54 -16.57
C SER A 406 -21.06 -25.71 -17.85
N PHE A 407 -20.87 -24.39 -17.79
CA PHE A 407 -20.85 -23.49 -18.94
C PHE A 407 -19.43 -23.11 -19.38
N LEU A 408 -18.43 -23.74 -18.80
CA LEU A 408 -17.03 -23.46 -19.10
C LEU A 408 -16.41 -24.70 -19.76
N THR A 409 -15.67 -24.48 -20.82
CA THR A 409 -14.83 -25.49 -21.45
C THR A 409 -13.35 -25.14 -21.20
N PRO A 410 -12.46 -26.11 -20.90
CA PRO A 410 -11.03 -25.86 -20.89
C PRO A 410 -10.59 -25.30 -22.26
N ALA A 411 -9.77 -24.24 -22.23
CA ALA A 411 -9.25 -23.58 -23.43
C ALA A 411 -7.85 -24.08 -23.77
#